data_8ecfa60eec8dceb746d5a2efc2694e14
#
_entry.id   8ecfa60eec8dceb746d5a2efc2694e14
#
_cell.length_a   1.000
_cell.length_b   1.000
_cell.length_c   1.000
_cell.angle_alpha   90.00
_cell.angle_beta   90.00
_cell.angle_gamma   90.00
#
_symmetry.space_group_name_H-M   'P 1'
#
loop_
_entity.id
_entity.type
_entity.pdbx_description
1 polymer ?
#
loop_
_entity_poly.entity_id
_entity_poly.type
_entity_poly.pdbx_seq_one_letter_code
_entity_poly.pdbx_strand_id
1 'polypeptide(L)'
;MAKRREERKDDSLPRNLPIIILIKILMKKKLMTLQQHRLLKEAGQLIAFSERLKHAQKETTDRNREEREEKRRRSAKAASTVTALSGDIEEFLTSRYDFRYNLLTDETEFRPAGQRSAAFTPVGKRELNTFCIEAHAEGIPCWDKDLNRYVYSTYIPAYHPFLLYMDELPDWDGKDRLTALACRVSSRPHWVRGFHTWMLGLASQWMGVSGLHANSVAPVLVSREQGRRKSSFCRALMPDATPTT
;
A
#
# COMPACT_ATOMS: atom_id res chain seq x y z
N MET A 1 47.09 -37.26 56.40
CA MET A 1 45.68 -37.54 56.65
C MET A 1 44.91 -37.56 55.30
N ALA A 2 44.71 -38.77 54.80
CA ALA A 2 44.05 -38.99 53.53
C ALA A 2 42.57 -39.37 53.78
N LYS A 3 41.66 -38.54 53.26
CA LYS A 3 40.21 -38.80 53.28
C LYS A 3 39.84 -39.66 52.08
N ARG A 4 39.52 -40.94 52.35
CA ARG A 4 38.84 -41.81 51.37
C ARG A 4 37.50 -41.23 50.99
N ARG A 5 37.29 -40.98 49.71
CA ARG A 5 35.97 -40.82 49.10
C ARG A 5 35.42 -42.19 48.78
N GLU A 6 34.38 -42.58 49.46
CA GLU A 6 33.54 -43.72 49.10
C GLU A 6 32.77 -43.34 47.81
N GLU A 7 33.04 -44.07 46.71
CA GLU A 7 32.21 -44.10 45.51
C GLU A 7 30.92 -44.87 45.86
N ARG A 8 29.82 -44.14 45.98
CA ARG A 8 28.50 -44.76 45.94
C ARG A 8 28.27 -45.24 44.50
N LYS A 9 28.25 -46.52 44.29
CA LYS A 9 27.70 -47.11 43.05
C LYS A 9 26.23 -46.76 42.99
N ASP A 10 25.90 -45.94 42.00
CA ASP A 10 24.53 -45.58 41.63
C ASP A 10 23.93 -46.80 40.88
N ASP A 11 23.21 -47.64 41.65
CA ASP A 11 22.39 -48.75 41.14
C ASP A 11 21.09 -48.19 40.54
N SER A 12 21.14 -47.16 39.68
CA SER A 12 20.02 -46.74 38.89
C SER A 12 19.80 -47.74 37.74
N LEU A 13 18.81 -48.62 37.93
CA LEU A 13 18.24 -49.42 36.83
C LEU A 13 18.00 -48.50 35.62
N PRO A 14 18.39 -48.90 34.40
CA PRO A 14 18.15 -48.11 33.21
C PRO A 14 16.62 -47.86 33.08
N ARG A 15 16.22 -46.60 33.16
CA ARG A 15 14.83 -46.13 33.15
C ARG A 15 14.05 -46.43 31.86
N ASN A 16 14.65 -47.18 30.94
CA ASN A 16 14.09 -47.52 29.63
C ASN A 16 14.22 -48.98 29.24
N LEU A 17 14.24 -49.91 30.19
CA LEU A 17 13.98 -51.30 29.81
C LEU A 17 12.52 -51.39 29.33
N PRO A 18 12.23 -51.85 28.10
CA PRO A 18 10.85 -51.97 27.65
C PRO A 18 10.08 -52.82 28.66
N ILE A 19 9.04 -52.27 29.26
CA ILE A 19 8.16 -52.97 30.23
C ILE A 19 7.74 -54.35 29.72
N ILE A 20 7.63 -54.50 28.39
CA ILE A 20 7.39 -55.76 27.68
C ILE A 20 8.46 -56.83 27.99
N ILE A 21 9.74 -56.45 28.11
CA ILE A 21 10.83 -57.41 28.44
C ILE A 21 10.71 -57.81 29.90
N LEU A 22 10.40 -56.87 30.80
CA LEU A 22 10.19 -57.16 32.20
C LEU A 22 8.99 -58.11 32.42
N ILE A 23 7.89 -57.89 31.72
CA ILE A 23 6.68 -58.73 31.72
C ILE A 23 7.00 -60.14 31.19
N LYS A 24 7.78 -60.27 30.10
CA LYS A 24 8.23 -61.60 29.57
C LYS A 24 9.14 -62.36 30.54
N ILE A 25 10.01 -61.67 31.28
CA ILE A 25 10.89 -62.28 32.29
C ILE A 25 10.06 -62.75 33.48
N LEU A 26 9.09 -61.98 33.95
CA LEU A 26 8.20 -62.36 35.04
C LEU A 26 7.29 -63.56 34.69
N MET A 27 6.79 -63.64 33.47
CA MET A 27 5.98 -64.72 32.94
C MET A 27 6.77 -66.07 32.83
N LYS A 28 8.07 -65.98 32.55
CA LYS A 28 8.96 -67.20 32.48
C LYS A 28 9.29 -67.83 33.83
N LYS A 29 9.16 -67.05 34.91
CA LYS A 29 9.47 -67.55 36.27
C LYS A 29 8.24 -68.10 36.98
N LYS A 30 7.44 -68.97 36.46
CA LYS A 30 6.39 -69.86 37.02
C LYS A 30 5.92 -69.62 38.48
N LEU A 31 6.05 -68.43 39.03
CA LEU A 31 5.81 -68.07 40.43
C LEU A 31 4.71 -66.97 40.57
N MET A 32 3.80 -66.90 39.62
CA MET A 32 2.78 -65.85 39.70
C MET A 32 1.45 -66.38 40.17
N THR A 33 0.84 -65.66 41.13
CA THR A 33 -0.52 -65.93 41.58
C THR A 33 -1.53 -65.53 40.50
N LEU A 34 -2.72 -66.10 40.48
CA LEU A 34 -3.81 -65.75 39.54
C LEU A 34 -4.11 -64.27 39.51
N GLN A 35 -3.93 -63.58 40.61
CA GLN A 35 -4.14 -62.10 40.72
C GLN A 35 -3.07 -61.31 40.00
N GLN A 36 -1.80 -61.75 40.07
CA GLN A 36 -0.71 -61.11 39.33
C GLN A 36 -0.85 -61.31 37.80
N HIS A 37 -1.35 -62.45 37.38
CA HIS A 37 -1.64 -62.73 35.96
C HIS A 37 -2.71 -61.84 35.41
N ARG A 38 -3.76 -61.50 36.21
CA ARG A 38 -4.82 -60.58 35.81
C ARG A 38 -4.32 -59.16 35.68
N LEU A 39 -3.55 -58.66 36.62
CA LEU A 39 -2.95 -57.31 36.58
C LEU A 39 -1.99 -57.15 35.40
N LEU A 40 -1.21 -58.16 35.05
CA LEU A 40 -0.33 -58.11 33.87
C LEU A 40 -1.09 -58.11 32.56
N LYS A 41 -2.22 -58.79 32.47
CA LYS A 41 -3.09 -58.74 31.29
C LYS A 41 -3.72 -57.36 31.13
N GLU A 42 -4.19 -56.77 32.20
CA GLU A 42 -4.75 -55.37 32.21
C GLU A 42 -3.68 -54.33 31.86
N ALA A 43 -2.45 -54.45 32.41
CA ALA A 43 -1.32 -53.61 32.06
C ALA A 43 -0.94 -53.74 30.59
N GLY A 44 -0.94 -54.96 30.02
CA GLY A 44 -0.73 -55.16 28.59
C GLY A 44 -1.78 -54.50 27.69
N GLN A 45 -3.05 -54.54 28.12
CA GLN A 45 -4.13 -53.85 27.39
C GLN A 45 -3.98 -52.32 27.43
N LEU A 46 -3.58 -51.75 28.57
CA LEU A 46 -3.31 -50.33 28.72
C LEU A 46 -2.14 -49.83 27.85
N ILE A 47 -1.08 -50.66 27.77
CA ILE A 47 0.08 -50.36 26.91
C ILE A 47 -0.35 -50.36 25.43
N ALA A 48 -1.08 -51.38 24.99
CA ALA A 48 -1.58 -51.44 23.62
C ALA A 48 -2.53 -50.26 23.27
N PHE A 49 -3.33 -49.86 24.24
CA PHE A 49 -4.21 -48.67 24.07
C PHE A 49 -3.38 -47.36 23.96
N SER A 50 -2.35 -47.22 24.81
CA SER A 50 -1.48 -46.03 24.73
C SER A 50 -0.70 -45.93 23.42
N GLU A 51 -0.26 -47.06 22.86
CA GLU A 51 0.40 -47.10 21.54
C GLU A 51 -0.56 -46.70 20.40
N ARG A 52 -1.81 -47.21 20.45
CA ARG A 52 -2.85 -46.77 19.49
C ARG A 52 -3.15 -45.29 19.58
N LEU A 53 -3.22 -44.72 20.78
CA LEU A 53 -3.40 -43.27 20.97
C LEU A 53 -2.23 -42.46 20.39
N LYS A 54 -1.00 -42.87 20.64
CA LYS A 54 0.20 -42.22 20.06
C LYS A 54 0.19 -42.29 18.54
N HIS A 55 -0.20 -43.41 17.95
CA HIS A 55 -0.30 -43.57 16.50
C HIS A 55 -1.37 -42.64 15.93
N ALA A 56 -2.57 -42.60 16.51
CA ALA A 56 -3.65 -41.69 16.10
C ALA A 56 -3.27 -40.23 16.27
N GLN A 57 -2.56 -39.88 17.34
CA GLN A 57 -2.05 -38.50 17.51
C GLN A 57 -1.00 -38.11 16.44
N LYS A 58 -0.12 -39.06 16.09
CA LYS A 58 0.86 -38.85 15.03
C LYS A 58 0.18 -38.65 13.67
N GLU A 59 -0.77 -39.52 13.32
CA GLU A 59 -1.54 -39.39 12.07
C GLU A 59 -2.28 -38.06 11.97
N THR A 60 -2.92 -37.62 13.07
CA THR A 60 -3.61 -36.30 13.09
C THR A 60 -2.62 -35.13 12.96
N THR A 61 -1.44 -35.24 13.57
CA THR A 61 -0.38 -34.24 13.48
C THR A 61 0.16 -34.14 12.07
N ASP A 62 0.45 -35.29 11.43
CA ASP A 62 0.98 -35.40 10.08
C ASP A 62 -0.05 -34.83 9.08
N ARG A 63 -1.34 -35.19 9.19
CA ARG A 63 -2.41 -34.65 8.38
C ARG A 63 -2.55 -33.12 8.51
N ASN A 64 -2.54 -32.60 9.74
CA ASN A 64 -2.59 -31.16 9.98
C ASN A 64 -1.39 -30.42 9.41
N ARG A 65 -0.21 -31.05 9.39
CA ARG A 65 0.99 -30.50 8.76
C ARG A 65 0.85 -30.45 7.25
N GLU A 66 0.39 -31.52 6.62
CA GLU A 66 0.14 -31.57 5.18
C GLU A 66 -0.88 -30.54 4.73
N GLU A 67 -2.01 -30.40 5.45
CA GLU A 67 -3.02 -29.37 5.18
C GLU A 67 -2.44 -27.94 5.27
N ARG A 68 -1.59 -27.68 6.26
CA ARG A 68 -0.92 -26.38 6.40
C ARG A 68 0.06 -26.10 5.26
N GLU A 69 0.83 -27.12 4.85
CA GLU A 69 1.77 -26.99 3.74
C GLU A 69 1.03 -26.78 2.41
N GLU A 70 -0.06 -27.48 2.18
CA GLU A 70 -0.88 -27.29 0.99
C GLU A 70 -1.52 -25.90 0.96
N LYS A 71 -2.06 -25.43 2.09
CA LYS A 71 -2.59 -24.07 2.23
C LYS A 71 -1.52 -23.00 1.95
N ARG A 72 -0.29 -23.21 2.45
CA ARG A 72 0.84 -22.31 2.16
C ARG A 72 1.20 -22.30 0.67
N ARG A 73 1.24 -23.47 0.01
CA ARG A 73 1.49 -23.57 -1.44
C ARG A 73 0.42 -22.86 -2.26
N ARG A 74 -0.86 -23.05 -1.92
CA ARG A 74 -1.99 -22.34 -2.58
C ARG A 74 -1.89 -20.83 -2.40
N SER A 75 -1.58 -20.37 -1.19
CA SER A 75 -1.40 -18.95 -0.88
C SER A 75 -0.22 -18.35 -1.64
N ALA A 76 0.92 -19.03 -1.72
CA ALA A 76 2.09 -18.59 -2.47
C ALA A 76 1.82 -18.51 -3.98
N LYS A 77 1.11 -19.51 -4.55
CA LYS A 77 0.70 -19.48 -5.97
C LYS A 77 -0.26 -18.33 -6.26
N ALA A 78 -1.24 -18.09 -5.38
CA ALA A 78 -2.16 -16.96 -5.51
C ALA A 78 -1.42 -15.62 -5.45
N ALA A 79 -0.46 -15.46 -4.53
CA ALA A 79 0.35 -14.24 -4.44
C ALA A 79 1.18 -13.98 -5.71
N SER A 80 1.81 -15.01 -6.29
CA SER A 80 2.56 -14.87 -7.54
C SER A 80 1.67 -14.48 -8.72
N THR A 81 0.45 -15.01 -8.78
CA THR A 81 -0.53 -14.66 -9.83
C THR A 81 -0.98 -13.19 -9.69
N VAL A 82 -1.21 -12.72 -8.46
CA VAL A 82 -1.58 -11.30 -8.21
C VAL A 82 -0.44 -10.36 -8.60
N THR A 83 0.81 -10.73 -8.33
CA THR A 83 1.97 -9.91 -8.70
C THR A 83 2.12 -9.83 -10.23
N ALA A 84 1.95 -10.94 -10.95
CA ALA A 84 1.99 -10.95 -12.40
C ALA A 84 0.87 -10.08 -12.99
N LEU A 85 -0.38 -10.23 -12.51
CA LEU A 85 -1.51 -9.42 -12.95
C LEU A 85 -1.29 -7.91 -12.73
N SER A 86 -0.66 -7.53 -11.63
CA SER A 86 -0.36 -6.12 -11.35
C SER A 86 0.65 -5.55 -12.37
N GLY A 87 1.63 -6.34 -12.79
CA GLY A 87 2.58 -5.97 -13.85
C GLY A 87 1.90 -5.83 -15.21
N ASP A 88 1.03 -6.77 -15.56
CA ASP A 88 0.28 -6.74 -16.83
C ASP A 88 -0.63 -5.50 -16.91
N ILE A 89 -1.28 -5.12 -15.80
CA ILE A 89 -2.10 -3.90 -15.70
C ILE A 89 -1.25 -2.64 -15.85
N GLU A 90 -0.11 -2.59 -15.18
CA GLU A 90 0.80 -1.44 -15.29
C GLU A 90 1.30 -1.26 -16.72
N GLU A 91 1.77 -2.33 -17.36
CA GLU A 91 2.23 -2.30 -18.75
C GLU A 91 1.12 -1.87 -19.72
N PHE A 92 -0.07 -2.44 -19.56
CA PHE A 92 -1.24 -2.08 -20.34
C PHE A 92 -1.58 -0.59 -20.22
N LEU A 93 -1.72 -0.09 -18.99
CA LEU A 93 -2.13 1.29 -18.73
C LEU A 93 -1.06 2.30 -19.20
N THR A 94 0.22 2.05 -18.91
CA THR A 94 1.31 2.96 -19.27
C THR A 94 1.63 2.96 -20.78
N SER A 95 1.32 1.87 -21.48
CA SER A 95 1.46 1.83 -22.95
C SER A 95 0.43 2.68 -23.67
N ARG A 96 -0.74 2.90 -23.08
CA ARG A 96 -1.89 3.59 -23.72
C ARG A 96 -2.15 4.98 -23.19
N TYR A 97 -1.80 5.24 -21.92
CA TYR A 97 -2.16 6.46 -21.22
C TYR A 97 -0.99 7.03 -20.44
N ASP A 98 -0.85 8.34 -20.46
CA ASP A 98 -0.02 9.10 -19.55
C ASP A 98 -0.88 9.47 -18.33
N PHE A 99 -0.43 9.12 -17.14
CA PHE A 99 -1.11 9.46 -15.88
C PHE A 99 -0.32 10.46 -15.06
N ARG A 100 -1.03 11.29 -14.30
CA ARG A 100 -0.47 12.16 -13.28
C ARG A 100 -1.47 12.38 -12.14
N TYR A 101 -0.98 12.61 -10.95
CA TYR A 101 -1.81 12.89 -9.78
C TYR A 101 -1.74 14.36 -9.41
N ASN A 102 -2.88 15.04 -9.41
CA ASN A 102 -2.99 16.47 -9.13
C ASN A 102 -3.11 16.70 -7.61
N LEU A 103 -2.07 17.29 -7.01
CA LEU A 103 -2.00 17.56 -5.57
C LEU A 103 -3.01 18.62 -5.08
N LEU A 104 -3.61 19.42 -5.97
CA LEU A 104 -4.59 20.43 -5.57
C LEU A 104 -6.02 19.91 -5.59
N THR A 105 -6.37 19.10 -6.57
CA THR A 105 -7.72 18.55 -6.71
C THR A 105 -7.89 17.19 -6.05
N ASP A 106 -6.76 16.56 -5.66
CA ASP A 106 -6.73 15.21 -5.09
C ASP A 106 -7.27 14.17 -6.08
N GLU A 107 -6.99 14.35 -7.38
CA GLU A 107 -7.49 13.54 -8.46
C GLU A 107 -6.36 13.02 -9.34
N THR A 108 -6.51 11.77 -9.80
CA THR A 108 -5.68 11.24 -10.88
C THR A 108 -6.22 11.69 -12.21
N GLU A 109 -5.36 12.24 -13.05
CA GLU A 109 -5.65 12.69 -14.40
C GLU A 109 -4.93 11.81 -15.41
N PHE A 110 -5.51 11.68 -16.60
CA PHE A 110 -4.93 10.89 -17.69
C PHE A 110 -5.10 11.60 -19.04
N ARG A 111 -4.27 11.19 -19.98
CA ARG A 111 -4.41 11.49 -21.42
C ARG A 111 -3.91 10.32 -22.25
N PRO A 112 -4.29 10.21 -23.54
CA PRO A 112 -3.72 9.20 -24.42
C PRO A 112 -2.19 9.37 -24.54
N ALA A 113 -1.46 8.25 -24.44
CA ALA A 113 -0.01 8.25 -24.53
C ALA A 113 0.47 8.77 -25.91
N GLY A 114 1.56 9.53 -25.90
CA GLY A 114 2.13 10.12 -27.11
C GLY A 114 1.39 11.36 -27.66
N GLN A 115 0.22 11.69 -27.15
CA GLN A 115 -0.54 12.88 -27.56
C GLN A 115 -0.25 14.05 -26.62
N ARG A 116 0.91 14.69 -26.74
CA ARG A 116 1.32 15.79 -25.87
C ARG A 116 0.39 17.00 -25.91
N SER A 117 -0.32 17.21 -27.03
CA SER A 117 -1.31 18.28 -27.20
C SER A 117 -2.67 17.98 -26.57
N ALA A 118 -2.94 16.73 -26.19
CA ALA A 118 -4.19 16.38 -25.52
C ALA A 118 -4.18 16.88 -24.06
N ALA A 119 -5.28 17.51 -23.67
CA ALA A 119 -5.46 17.93 -22.28
C ALA A 119 -5.62 16.71 -21.37
N PHE A 120 -5.08 16.80 -20.15
CA PHE A 120 -5.36 15.83 -19.11
C PHE A 120 -6.80 15.96 -18.62
N THR A 121 -7.46 14.81 -18.43
CA THR A 121 -8.83 14.72 -17.91
C THR A 121 -8.84 13.88 -16.62
N PRO A 122 -9.66 14.21 -15.63
CA PRO A 122 -9.77 13.42 -14.42
C PRO A 122 -10.25 11.99 -14.70
N VAL A 123 -9.71 11.03 -13.98
CA VAL A 123 -10.15 9.62 -14.04
C VAL A 123 -11.39 9.46 -13.16
N GLY A 124 -12.54 9.30 -13.81
CA GLY A 124 -13.80 8.98 -13.13
C GLY A 124 -14.20 7.51 -13.30
N LYS A 125 -15.41 7.18 -12.84
CA LYS A 125 -15.95 5.81 -12.96
C LYS A 125 -16.11 5.34 -14.41
N ARG A 126 -16.41 6.24 -15.33
CA ARG A 126 -16.59 5.88 -16.74
C ARG A 126 -15.27 5.50 -17.38
N GLU A 127 -14.24 6.26 -17.09
CA GLU A 127 -12.88 6.06 -17.58
C GLU A 127 -12.32 4.74 -17.03
N LEU A 128 -12.47 4.46 -15.74
CA LEU A 128 -12.08 3.19 -15.14
C LEU A 128 -12.79 1.99 -15.78
N ASN A 129 -14.09 2.11 -16.04
CA ASN A 129 -14.83 1.04 -16.74
C ASN A 129 -14.31 0.86 -18.18
N THR A 130 -13.95 1.94 -18.86
CA THR A 130 -13.36 1.88 -20.21
C THR A 130 -12.02 1.14 -20.16
N PHE A 131 -11.14 1.50 -19.23
CA PHE A 131 -9.86 0.80 -19.04
C PHE A 131 -10.05 -0.69 -18.74
N CYS A 132 -11.06 -1.04 -17.94
CA CYS A 132 -11.37 -2.43 -17.64
C CYS A 132 -11.82 -3.21 -18.89
N ILE A 133 -12.69 -2.61 -19.70
CA ILE A 133 -13.18 -3.22 -20.94
C ILE A 133 -12.02 -3.41 -21.94
N GLU A 134 -11.18 -2.41 -22.09
CA GLU A 134 -10.01 -2.48 -22.97
C GLU A 134 -8.97 -3.51 -22.52
N ALA A 135 -8.70 -3.59 -21.19
CA ALA A 135 -7.82 -4.61 -20.63
C ALA A 135 -8.36 -6.04 -20.88
N HIS A 136 -9.66 -6.23 -20.73
CA HIS A 136 -10.30 -7.51 -21.04
C HIS A 136 -10.22 -7.86 -22.53
N ALA A 137 -10.32 -6.87 -23.42
CA ALA A 137 -10.18 -7.08 -24.87
C ALA A 137 -8.76 -7.56 -25.22
N GLU A 138 -7.76 -7.23 -24.42
CA GLU A 138 -6.38 -7.75 -24.55
C GLU A 138 -6.12 -9.05 -23.76
N GLY A 139 -7.16 -9.60 -23.14
CA GLY A 139 -7.08 -10.87 -22.40
C GLY A 139 -6.52 -10.75 -20.99
N ILE A 140 -6.41 -9.53 -20.43
CA ILE A 140 -5.97 -9.30 -19.06
C ILE A 140 -7.17 -9.54 -18.12
N PRO A 141 -7.14 -10.56 -17.23
CA PRO A 141 -8.27 -10.90 -16.37
C PRO A 141 -8.29 -10.02 -15.11
N CYS A 142 -8.45 -8.70 -15.28
CA CYS A 142 -8.48 -7.74 -14.18
C CYS A 142 -9.91 -7.37 -13.79
N TRP A 143 -10.06 -6.92 -12.54
CA TRP A 143 -11.30 -6.32 -12.04
C TRP A 143 -11.11 -4.80 -11.91
N ASP A 144 -12.22 -4.07 -11.86
CA ASP A 144 -12.24 -2.64 -11.57
C ASP A 144 -11.42 -2.25 -10.32
N LYS A 145 -11.43 -3.12 -9.30
CA LYS A 145 -10.63 -2.94 -8.08
C LYS A 145 -9.12 -2.98 -8.30
N ASP A 146 -8.66 -3.77 -9.26
CA ASP A 146 -7.24 -3.92 -9.55
C ASP A 146 -6.73 -2.69 -10.30
N LEU A 147 -7.51 -2.20 -11.26
CA LEU A 147 -7.27 -0.93 -11.94
C LEU A 147 -7.30 0.26 -10.98
N ASN A 148 -8.30 0.31 -10.09
CA ASN A 148 -8.38 1.35 -9.05
C ASN A 148 -7.12 1.39 -8.17
N ARG A 149 -6.60 0.23 -7.76
CA ARG A 149 -5.37 0.18 -6.96
C ARG A 149 -4.19 0.79 -7.67
N TYR A 150 -4.05 0.57 -8.97
CA TYR A 150 -2.96 1.15 -9.74
C TYR A 150 -3.18 2.66 -9.92
N VAL A 151 -4.32 3.05 -10.46
CA VAL A 151 -4.65 4.45 -10.83
C VAL A 151 -4.61 5.40 -9.63
N TYR A 152 -5.01 4.93 -8.43
CA TYR A 152 -4.96 5.73 -7.19
C TYR A 152 -3.79 5.37 -6.27
N SER A 153 -2.75 4.73 -6.81
CA SER A 153 -1.53 4.43 -6.06
C SER A 153 -0.48 5.53 -6.19
N THR A 154 0.53 5.47 -5.33
CA THR A 154 1.71 6.33 -5.41
C THR A 154 2.64 6.00 -6.58
N TYR A 155 2.33 4.98 -7.39
CA TYR A 155 3.03 4.73 -8.66
C TYR A 155 2.75 5.80 -9.70
N ILE A 156 1.60 6.47 -9.61
CA ILE A 156 1.27 7.61 -10.47
C ILE A 156 2.05 8.84 -9.99
N PRO A 157 2.83 9.49 -10.87
CA PRO A 157 3.63 10.65 -10.49
C PRO A 157 2.74 11.82 -10.06
N ALA A 158 3.00 12.33 -8.87
CA ALA A 158 2.30 13.50 -8.36
C ALA A 158 2.88 14.78 -8.94
N TYR A 159 2.03 15.76 -9.24
CA TYR A 159 2.42 17.08 -9.66
C TYR A 159 1.61 18.17 -8.96
N HIS A 160 2.21 19.34 -8.84
CA HIS A 160 1.55 20.53 -8.31
C HIS A 160 1.35 21.52 -9.45
N PRO A 161 0.11 21.84 -9.86
CA PRO A 161 -0.16 22.68 -11.04
C PRO A 161 0.52 24.05 -11.00
N PHE A 162 0.53 24.70 -9.84
CA PHE A 162 1.17 26.00 -9.71
C PHE A 162 2.70 25.93 -9.76
N LEU A 163 3.32 24.89 -9.19
CA LEU A 163 4.77 24.72 -9.30
C LEU A 163 5.18 24.44 -10.75
N LEU A 164 4.44 23.58 -11.44
CA LEU A 164 4.68 23.32 -12.85
C LEU A 164 4.56 24.60 -13.68
N TYR A 165 3.49 25.39 -13.46
CA TYR A 165 3.31 26.69 -14.13
C TYR A 165 4.49 27.64 -13.84
N MET A 166 4.96 27.73 -12.62
CA MET A 166 6.08 28.60 -12.25
C MET A 166 7.39 28.15 -12.88
N ASP A 167 7.62 26.85 -13.00
CA ASP A 167 8.82 26.26 -13.63
C ASP A 167 8.83 26.47 -15.16
N GLU A 168 7.65 26.54 -15.78
CA GLU A 168 7.51 26.79 -17.23
C GLU A 168 7.59 28.27 -17.61
N LEU A 169 7.58 29.20 -16.62
CA LEU A 169 7.73 30.61 -16.90
C LEU A 169 9.14 30.92 -17.42
N PRO A 170 9.24 31.82 -18.43
CA PRO A 170 10.55 32.30 -18.90
C PRO A 170 11.26 33.10 -17.81
N ASP A 171 12.57 33.18 -17.89
CA ASP A 171 13.38 34.01 -17.01
C ASP A 171 12.88 35.49 -17.03
N TRP A 172 12.97 36.13 -15.86
CA TRP A 172 12.55 37.50 -15.76
C TRP A 172 13.44 38.44 -16.55
N ASP A 173 12.84 39.22 -17.45
CA ASP A 173 13.51 40.18 -18.34
C ASP A 173 13.79 41.56 -17.69
N GLY A 174 13.61 41.70 -16.38
CA GLY A 174 13.84 42.93 -15.62
C GLY A 174 12.71 43.98 -15.75
N LYS A 175 11.63 43.71 -16.47
CA LYS A 175 10.54 44.68 -16.66
C LYS A 175 9.49 44.56 -15.55
N ASP A 176 9.12 45.68 -14.96
CA ASP A 176 8.01 45.80 -14.01
C ASP A 176 6.66 45.80 -14.69
N ARG A 177 6.14 44.59 -14.97
CA ARG A 177 4.79 44.41 -15.54
C ARG A 177 3.71 44.55 -14.47
N LEU A 178 4.08 44.35 -13.21
CA LEU A 178 3.11 44.32 -12.12
C LEU A 178 2.57 45.71 -11.80
N THR A 179 3.45 46.74 -11.76
CA THR A 179 3.02 48.14 -11.64
C THR A 179 2.16 48.53 -12.82
N ALA A 180 2.55 48.18 -14.04
CA ALA A 180 1.75 48.48 -15.24
C ALA A 180 0.36 47.87 -15.19
N LEU A 181 0.25 46.60 -14.68
CA LEU A 181 -1.01 45.90 -14.51
C LEU A 181 -1.87 46.54 -13.40
N ALA A 182 -1.29 46.90 -12.26
CA ALA A 182 -1.97 47.59 -11.17
C ALA A 182 -2.56 48.93 -11.64
N CYS A 183 -1.81 49.71 -12.42
CA CYS A 183 -2.22 50.99 -12.97
C CYS A 183 -3.40 50.90 -13.97
N ARG A 184 -3.70 49.72 -14.53
CA ARG A 184 -4.93 49.51 -15.34
C ARG A 184 -6.20 49.66 -14.52
N VAL A 185 -6.12 49.41 -13.21
CA VAL A 185 -7.25 49.58 -12.29
C VAL A 185 -7.22 50.95 -11.64
N SER A 186 -6.09 51.36 -11.07
CA SER A 186 -5.92 52.66 -10.42
C SER A 186 -4.44 53.03 -10.28
N SER A 187 -4.11 54.27 -10.55
CA SER A 187 -2.75 54.82 -10.32
C SER A 187 -2.50 55.30 -8.89
N ARG A 188 -3.45 55.12 -7.98
CA ARG A 188 -3.28 55.52 -6.57
C ARG A 188 -2.13 54.73 -5.91
N PRO A 189 -1.17 55.41 -5.26
CA PRO A 189 0.01 54.74 -4.69
C PRO A 189 -0.31 53.62 -3.68
N HIS A 190 -1.35 53.79 -2.88
CA HIS A 190 -1.80 52.79 -1.93
C HIS A 190 -2.31 51.53 -2.61
N TRP A 191 -3.05 51.67 -3.72
CA TRP A 191 -3.51 50.55 -4.52
C TRP A 191 -2.34 49.80 -5.16
N VAL A 192 -1.42 50.51 -5.80
CA VAL A 192 -0.28 49.91 -6.47
C VAL A 192 0.57 49.11 -5.48
N ARG A 193 0.92 49.67 -4.32
CA ARG A 193 1.66 48.98 -3.27
C ARG A 193 0.91 47.75 -2.71
N GLY A 194 -0.40 47.94 -2.41
CA GLY A 194 -1.23 46.83 -1.91
C GLY A 194 -1.36 45.70 -2.92
N PHE A 195 -1.49 46.01 -4.20
CA PHE A 195 -1.53 44.99 -5.25
C PHE A 195 -0.21 44.24 -5.40
N HIS A 196 0.94 44.92 -5.32
CA HIS A 196 2.26 44.26 -5.29
C HIS A 196 2.39 43.30 -4.11
N THR A 197 2.07 43.75 -2.90
CA THR A 197 2.16 42.91 -1.69
C THR A 197 1.23 41.71 -1.82
N TRP A 198 0.02 41.88 -2.33
CA TRP A 198 -0.92 40.81 -2.54
C TRP A 198 -0.43 39.79 -3.58
N MET A 199 0.12 40.21 -4.71
CA MET A 199 0.65 39.35 -5.75
C MET A 199 1.87 38.55 -5.26
N LEU A 200 2.77 39.16 -4.47
CA LEU A 200 3.88 38.47 -3.85
C LEU A 200 3.39 37.36 -2.87
N GLY A 201 2.37 37.70 -2.07
CA GLY A 201 1.74 36.73 -1.18
C GLY A 201 1.09 35.59 -1.95
N LEU A 202 0.44 35.86 -3.07
CA LEU A 202 -0.17 34.86 -3.94
C LEU A 202 0.89 33.93 -4.54
N ALA A 203 1.96 34.48 -5.11
CA ALA A 203 3.07 33.69 -5.66
C ALA A 203 3.75 32.83 -4.57
N SER A 204 3.96 33.38 -3.38
CA SER A 204 4.50 32.66 -2.25
C SER A 204 3.64 31.46 -1.82
N GLN A 205 2.31 31.61 -1.89
CA GLN A 205 1.37 30.49 -1.63
C GLN A 205 1.47 29.42 -2.72
N TRP A 206 1.52 29.82 -3.98
CA TRP A 206 1.65 28.87 -5.10
C TRP A 206 2.94 28.06 -5.02
N MET A 207 4.04 28.69 -4.56
CA MET A 207 5.33 28.04 -4.37
C MET A 207 5.42 27.23 -3.05
N GLY A 208 4.40 27.29 -2.19
CA GLY A 208 4.42 26.61 -0.90
C GLY A 208 5.47 27.17 0.09
N VAL A 209 6.01 28.37 -0.16
CA VAL A 209 7.08 28.97 0.66
C VAL A 209 6.60 29.43 2.03
N SER A 210 5.32 29.81 2.13
CA SER A 210 4.71 30.28 3.37
C SER A 210 4.01 29.14 4.12
N GLY A 211 4.77 28.24 4.72
CA GLY A 211 4.25 27.07 5.45
C GLY A 211 3.37 27.39 6.68
N LEU A 212 3.20 28.67 7.05
CA LEU A 212 2.52 29.03 8.30
C LEU A 212 1.30 29.95 8.12
N HIS A 213 1.16 30.71 7.02
CA HIS A 213 0.04 31.64 6.86
C HIS A 213 -0.39 31.77 5.41
N ALA A 214 -1.64 31.43 5.16
CA ALA A 214 -2.30 31.77 3.90
C ALA A 214 -2.39 33.29 3.73
N ASN A 215 -2.36 33.79 2.47
CA ASN A 215 -2.65 35.16 2.18
C ASN A 215 -4.12 35.44 2.52
N SER A 216 -4.37 36.03 3.68
CA SER A 216 -5.72 36.30 4.19
C SER A 216 -6.35 37.60 3.60
N VAL A 217 -5.65 38.27 2.69
CA VAL A 217 -6.08 39.52 2.08
C VAL A 217 -6.48 39.29 0.63
N ALA A 218 -7.61 39.83 0.20
CA ALA A 218 -8.06 39.81 -1.19
C ALA A 218 -8.31 41.22 -1.70
N PRO A 219 -7.92 41.60 -2.94
CA PRO A 219 -8.27 42.87 -3.54
C PRO A 219 -9.75 42.89 -3.91
N VAL A 220 -10.44 43.94 -3.50
CA VAL A 220 -11.85 44.14 -3.83
C VAL A 220 -11.98 45.28 -4.85
N LEU A 221 -12.48 44.97 -6.03
CA LEU A 221 -12.71 45.94 -7.10
C LEU A 221 -14.15 46.48 -7.05
N VAL A 222 -14.29 47.72 -6.69
CA VAL A 222 -15.60 48.39 -6.60
C VAL A 222 -15.74 49.45 -7.69
N SER A 223 -16.89 49.52 -8.36
CA SER A 223 -17.26 50.59 -9.25
C SER A 223 -18.77 50.84 -9.18
N ARG A 224 -19.18 52.11 -9.39
CA ARG A 224 -20.60 52.50 -9.45
C ARG A 224 -21.31 51.95 -10.69
N GLU A 225 -20.56 51.77 -11.79
CA GLU A 225 -21.10 51.33 -13.08
C GLU A 225 -20.83 49.84 -13.29
N GLN A 226 -21.75 49.15 -13.96
CA GLN A 226 -21.57 47.81 -14.48
C GLN A 226 -20.73 47.82 -15.78
N GLY A 227 -20.24 46.65 -16.21
CA GLY A 227 -19.51 46.54 -17.48
C GLY A 227 -18.06 47.03 -17.46
N ARG A 228 -17.49 47.39 -16.31
CA ARG A 228 -16.09 47.84 -16.16
C ARG A 228 -15.05 46.74 -16.19
N ARG A 229 -15.40 45.55 -16.70
CA ARG A 229 -14.50 44.39 -16.88
C ARG A 229 -13.77 43.91 -15.61
N LYS A 230 -14.34 44.13 -14.41
CA LYS A 230 -13.74 43.67 -13.14
C LYS A 230 -13.49 42.19 -13.11
N SER A 231 -14.50 41.38 -13.49
CA SER A 231 -14.38 39.92 -13.54
C SER A 231 -13.37 39.46 -14.59
N SER A 232 -13.26 40.15 -15.73
CA SER A 232 -12.25 39.83 -16.75
C SER A 232 -10.84 40.11 -16.24
N PHE A 233 -10.65 41.22 -15.49
CA PHE A 233 -9.37 41.50 -14.83
C PHE A 233 -8.98 40.40 -13.84
N CYS A 234 -9.90 40.01 -12.96
CA CYS A 234 -9.63 38.93 -11.99
C CYS A 234 -9.29 37.58 -12.67
N ARG A 235 -9.98 37.26 -13.77
CA ARG A 235 -9.65 36.02 -14.54
C ARG A 235 -8.27 36.10 -15.18
N ALA A 236 -7.88 37.25 -15.72
CA ALA A 236 -6.57 37.44 -16.35
C ALA A 236 -5.38 37.38 -15.35
N LEU A 237 -5.64 37.39 -14.06
CA LEU A 237 -4.61 37.23 -13.03
C LEU A 237 -4.27 35.74 -12.76
N MET A 238 -5.17 34.85 -13.12
CA MET A 238 -4.98 33.43 -12.91
C MET A 238 -4.36 32.77 -14.14
N PRO A 239 -3.46 31.79 -13.97
CA PRO A 239 -2.98 30.98 -15.08
C PRO A 239 -4.17 30.31 -15.77
N ASP A 240 -4.14 30.21 -17.08
CA ASP A 240 -5.11 29.39 -17.80
C ASP A 240 -4.93 27.93 -17.37
N ALA A 241 -6.04 27.25 -17.07
CA ALA A 241 -6.01 25.84 -16.64
C ALA A 241 -5.54 24.88 -17.74
N THR A 242 -5.41 25.37 -18.96
CA THR A 242 -4.86 24.62 -20.10
C THR A 242 -3.39 24.94 -20.23
N PRO A 243 -2.48 23.92 -20.12
CA PRO A 243 -1.10 24.13 -20.53
C PRO A 243 -1.09 24.52 -22.00
N THR A 244 -0.66 25.73 -22.28
CA THR A 244 -0.34 26.16 -23.64
C THR A 244 0.77 25.24 -24.15
N THR A 245 0.49 24.58 -25.23
CA THR A 245 1.39 23.74 -26.03
C THR A 245 2.70 24.44 -26.35
#